data_d92b547362f9307f864ae495e2b0b093
#
_entry.id   d92b547362f9307f864ae495e2b0b093
#
_cell.length_a   1.000
_cell.length_b   1.000
_cell.length_c   1.000
_cell.angle_alpha   90.00
_cell.angle_beta   90.00
_cell.angle_gamma   90.00
#
_symmetry.space_group_name_H-M   'P 1'
#
loop_
_entity.id
_entity.type
_entity.pdbx_description
1 polymer ?
#
loop_
_entity_poly.entity_id
_entity_poly.type
_entity_poly.pdbx_seq_one_letter_code
_entity_poly.pdbx_strand_id
1 'polypeptide(L)'
;MQSKLTHIKTGDKEYPIVFNMNVMEEIQEAYGSMAKWGAIVENAEGGEPKIKDLKIGLMMMINEGIEIENEITGENKPMVTSKQVGRIISEIGFEEITKKIKNLTIASTDTGDNEGKNE
;
A
#
# COMPACT_ATOMS: atom_id res chain seq x y z
N MET A 1 9.87 -16.44 6.79
CA MET A 1 9.49 -16.14 5.60
C MET A 1 9.47 -14.68 5.33
N GLN A 2 9.78 -14.26 4.27
CA GLN A 2 9.83 -12.85 4.04
C GLN A 2 8.57 -12.36 3.42
N SER A 3 8.39 -11.09 3.47
CA SER A 3 7.24 -10.48 2.88
C SER A 3 7.26 -10.68 1.39
N LYS A 4 6.08 -10.82 0.83
CA LYS A 4 5.97 -10.83 -0.58
C LYS A 4 5.99 -9.43 -1.09
N LEU A 5 6.94 -9.15 -1.96
CA LEU A 5 7.01 -7.87 -2.63
C LEU A 5 6.39 -8.01 -4.02
N THR A 6 5.39 -7.20 -4.28
CA THR A 6 4.91 -7.03 -5.63
C THR A 6 5.39 -5.69 -6.13
N HIS A 7 5.21 -5.45 -7.41
CA HIS A 7 5.69 -4.20 -8.00
C HIS A 7 4.60 -3.60 -8.86
N ILE A 8 4.60 -2.28 -8.94
CA ILE A 8 3.74 -1.59 -9.87
C ILE A 8 4.61 -0.90 -10.90
N LYS A 9 4.13 -0.88 -12.13
CA LYS A 9 4.89 -0.33 -13.24
C LYS A 9 4.27 0.94 -13.75
N THR A 10 5.09 1.96 -13.95
CA THR A 10 4.67 3.17 -14.60
C THR A 10 5.70 3.52 -15.65
N GLY A 11 5.32 3.41 -16.92
CA GLY A 11 6.27 3.63 -17.98
C GLY A 11 7.39 2.62 -17.89
N ASP A 12 8.62 3.11 -17.79
CA ASP A 12 9.76 2.21 -17.67
C ASP A 12 10.27 2.11 -16.23
N LYS A 13 9.48 2.55 -15.28
CA LYS A 13 9.85 2.47 -13.87
C LYS A 13 9.02 1.45 -13.16
N GLU A 14 9.62 0.86 -12.14
CA GLU A 14 8.94 -0.10 -11.28
C GLU A 14 9.12 0.31 -9.85
N TYR A 15 8.06 0.17 -9.07
CA TYR A 15 8.08 0.50 -7.65
C TYR A 15 7.62 -0.71 -6.86
N PRO A 16 8.37 -1.11 -5.83
CA PRO A 16 7.88 -2.16 -4.95
C PRO A 16 6.72 -1.65 -4.12
N ILE A 17 5.85 -2.55 -3.75
CA ILE A 17 4.72 -2.19 -2.92
C ILE A 17 4.42 -3.37 -2.00
N VAL A 18 4.19 -3.10 -0.72
CA VAL A 18 3.97 -4.15 0.24
C VAL A 18 3.03 -3.64 1.32
N PHE A 19 2.23 -4.54 1.85
CA PHE A 19 1.38 -4.24 2.99
C PHE A 19 1.75 -5.24 4.08
N ASN A 20 2.53 -4.79 5.04
CA ASN A 20 3.00 -5.64 6.12
C ASN A 20 2.69 -5.00 7.47
N MET A 21 3.21 -5.56 8.53
CA MET A 21 2.91 -5.07 9.86
C MET A 21 3.35 -3.62 10.08
N ASN A 22 4.47 -3.24 9.48
CA ASN A 22 4.92 -1.86 9.62
C ASN A 22 3.94 -0.90 8.96
N VAL A 23 3.46 -1.25 7.78
CA VAL A 23 2.47 -0.41 7.11
C VAL A 23 1.17 -0.40 7.91
N MET A 24 0.78 -1.56 8.42
CA MET A 24 -0.44 -1.63 9.21
C MET A 24 -0.36 -0.73 10.43
N GLU A 25 0.77 -0.74 11.11
CA GLU A 25 0.94 0.10 12.27
C GLU A 25 0.86 1.58 11.92
N GLU A 26 1.50 1.97 10.82
CA GLU A 26 1.45 3.36 10.38
C GLU A 26 0.03 3.79 10.06
N ILE A 27 -0.71 2.90 9.42
CA ILE A 27 -2.09 3.20 9.07
C ILE A 27 -2.95 3.33 10.31
N GLN A 28 -2.77 2.44 11.27
CA GLN A 28 -3.51 2.55 12.51
C GLN A 28 -3.23 3.86 13.23
N GLU A 29 -1.98 4.27 13.23
CA GLU A 29 -1.64 5.53 13.88
C GLU A 29 -2.24 6.73 13.13
N ALA A 30 -2.23 6.68 11.82
CA ALA A 30 -2.72 7.80 11.03
C ALA A 30 -4.24 7.89 11.02
N TYR A 31 -4.93 6.77 11.05
CA TYR A 31 -6.37 6.75 10.82
C TYR A 31 -7.17 6.18 11.98
N GLY A 32 -6.50 5.66 12.99
CA GLY A 32 -7.17 5.16 14.16
C GLY A 32 -7.43 3.67 14.13
N SER A 33 -7.72 3.11 12.99
CA SER A 33 -7.98 1.68 12.89
C SER A 33 -7.90 1.24 11.46
N MET A 34 -7.73 -0.06 11.27
CA MET A 34 -7.77 -0.62 9.92
C MET A 34 -9.17 -0.51 9.32
N ALA A 35 -10.19 -0.56 10.17
CA ALA A 35 -11.55 -0.43 9.65
C ALA A 35 -11.77 0.93 9.02
N LYS A 36 -11.25 1.97 9.64
CA LYS A 36 -11.38 3.30 9.07
C LYS A 36 -10.64 3.42 7.77
N TRP A 37 -9.43 2.85 7.72
CA TRP A 37 -8.67 2.84 6.48
C TRP A 37 -9.43 2.11 5.39
N GLY A 38 -9.99 0.95 5.70
CA GLY A 38 -10.75 0.20 4.72
C GLY A 38 -11.94 0.97 4.18
N ALA A 39 -12.62 1.71 5.06
CA ALA A 39 -13.74 2.53 4.62
C ALA A 39 -13.29 3.61 3.65
N ILE A 40 -12.11 4.16 3.87
CA ILE A 40 -11.56 5.16 2.95
C ILE A 40 -11.28 4.55 1.58
N VAL A 41 -10.65 3.39 1.57
CA VAL A 41 -10.32 2.73 0.32
C VAL A 41 -11.57 2.35 -0.45
N GLU A 42 -12.57 1.86 0.26
CA GLU A 42 -13.84 1.47 -0.38
C GLU A 42 -14.72 2.67 -0.71
N ASN A 43 -14.36 3.83 -0.20
CA ASN A 43 -15.21 5.02 -0.32
C ASN A 43 -16.61 4.72 0.22
N ALA A 44 -16.64 4.17 1.42
CA ALA A 44 -17.87 3.64 1.99
C ALA A 44 -18.93 4.70 2.20
N GLU A 45 -18.51 5.94 2.44
CA GLU A 45 -19.44 7.01 2.67
C GLU A 45 -19.97 7.63 1.38
N GLY A 46 -19.37 7.24 0.25
CA GLY A 46 -19.79 7.81 -1.00
C GLY A 46 -19.18 9.18 -1.24
N GLY A 47 -19.63 9.82 -2.30
CA GLY A 47 -19.08 11.10 -2.66
C GLY A 47 -17.74 10.97 -3.35
N GLU A 48 -16.96 12.03 -3.27
CA GLU A 48 -15.68 12.01 -3.93
C GLU A 48 -14.68 11.17 -3.16
N PRO A 49 -13.82 10.45 -3.88
CA PRO A 49 -12.79 9.65 -3.20
C PRO A 49 -11.84 10.54 -2.42
N LYS A 50 -11.29 9.99 -1.36
CA LYS A 50 -10.35 10.71 -0.52
C LYS A 50 -8.95 10.57 -1.07
N ILE A 51 -8.64 11.40 -2.04
CA ILE A 51 -7.39 11.24 -2.79
C ILE A 51 -6.17 11.40 -1.89
N LYS A 52 -6.20 12.38 -1.02
CA LYS A 52 -5.04 12.62 -0.16
C LYS A 52 -4.74 11.40 0.71
N ASP A 53 -5.78 10.81 1.26
CA ASP A 53 -5.59 9.65 2.13
C ASP A 53 -5.07 8.46 1.35
N LEU A 54 -5.58 8.27 0.15
CA LEU A 54 -5.09 7.17 -0.67
C LEU A 54 -3.64 7.36 -1.05
N LYS A 55 -3.25 8.60 -1.33
CA LYS A 55 -1.85 8.89 -1.60
C LYS A 55 -0.97 8.56 -0.40
N ILE A 56 -1.42 8.93 0.79
CA ILE A 56 -0.64 8.67 1.99
C ILE A 56 -0.46 7.18 2.19
N GLY A 57 -1.52 6.41 2.06
CA GLY A 57 -1.43 4.97 2.23
C GLY A 57 -0.54 4.32 1.20
N LEU A 58 -0.68 4.72 -0.05
CA LEU A 58 0.15 4.15 -1.10
C LEU A 58 1.62 4.51 -0.88
N MET A 59 1.87 5.73 -0.42
CA MET A 59 3.23 6.15 -0.13
C MET A 59 3.84 5.29 0.96
N MET A 60 3.09 4.99 2.00
CA MET A 60 3.58 4.10 3.05
C MET A 60 3.94 2.74 2.49
N MET A 61 3.10 2.20 1.64
CA MET A 61 3.33 0.88 1.08
C MET A 61 4.54 0.84 0.16
N ILE A 62 4.70 1.87 -0.65
CA ILE A 62 5.84 1.91 -1.56
C ILE A 62 7.13 2.13 -0.80
N ASN A 63 7.12 3.04 0.16
CA ASN A 63 8.34 3.34 0.89
C ASN A 63 8.80 2.17 1.74
N GLU A 64 7.86 1.43 2.32
CA GLU A 64 8.26 0.22 3.03
C GLU A 64 8.85 -0.78 2.06
N GLY A 65 8.28 -0.91 0.87
CA GLY A 65 8.83 -1.80 -0.13
C GLY A 65 10.24 -1.39 -0.55
N ILE A 66 10.46 -0.09 -0.69
CA ILE A 66 11.79 0.40 -1.06
C ILE A 66 12.79 0.07 0.05
N GLU A 67 12.40 0.27 1.30
CA GLU A 67 13.29 -0.06 2.40
C GLU A 67 13.66 -1.54 2.40
N ILE A 68 12.69 -2.39 2.16
CA ILE A 68 12.95 -3.82 2.12
C ILE A 68 13.91 -4.16 0.98
N GLU A 69 13.67 -3.59 -0.20
CA GLU A 69 14.54 -3.85 -1.33
C GLU A 69 15.97 -3.36 -1.05
N ASN A 70 16.08 -2.19 -0.44
CA ASN A 70 17.38 -1.66 -0.12
C ASN A 70 18.12 -2.58 0.82
N GLU A 71 17.43 -3.15 1.79
CA GLU A 71 18.06 -4.09 2.70
C GLU A 71 18.52 -5.35 1.99
N ILE A 72 17.71 -5.83 1.07
CA ILE A 72 18.04 -7.06 0.37
C ILE A 72 19.20 -6.86 -0.60
N THR A 73 19.19 -5.76 -1.35
CA THR A 73 20.16 -5.55 -2.40
C THR A 73 21.40 -4.77 -1.97
N GLY A 74 21.32 -4.08 -0.85
CA GLY A 74 22.39 -3.19 -0.44
C GLY A 74 22.34 -1.85 -1.14
N GLU A 75 21.32 -1.61 -1.93
CA GLU A 75 21.19 -0.34 -2.60
C GLU A 75 20.63 0.71 -1.66
N ASN A 76 20.56 1.92 -2.16
CA ASN A 76 20.11 3.03 -1.35
C ASN A 76 19.17 3.90 -2.15
N LYS A 77 18.11 3.28 -2.67
CA LYS A 77 17.14 4.01 -3.45
C LYS A 77 16.36 4.96 -2.57
N PRO A 78 16.05 6.14 -3.09
CA PRO A 78 15.33 7.12 -2.28
C PRO A 78 13.85 6.77 -2.15
N MET A 79 13.27 7.25 -1.07
CA MET A 79 11.82 7.09 -0.86
C MET A 79 11.07 7.98 -1.84
N VAL A 80 9.80 7.61 -2.09
CA VAL A 80 8.98 8.45 -2.96
C VAL A 80 8.31 9.53 -2.14
N THR A 81 8.02 10.63 -2.81
CA THR A 81 7.31 11.74 -2.20
C THR A 81 5.83 11.67 -2.53
N SER A 82 5.05 12.48 -1.83
CA SER A 82 3.62 12.53 -2.09
C SER A 82 3.33 12.91 -3.53
N LYS A 83 4.09 13.84 -4.08
CA LYS A 83 3.86 14.24 -5.46
C LYS A 83 4.19 13.14 -6.44
N GLN A 84 5.25 12.40 -6.18
CA GLN A 84 5.56 11.25 -7.01
C GLN A 84 4.45 10.22 -6.96
N VAL A 85 3.90 9.98 -5.78
CA VAL A 85 2.81 9.02 -5.64
C VAL A 85 1.60 9.50 -6.44
N GLY A 86 1.32 10.80 -6.40
CA GLY A 86 0.23 11.34 -7.20
C GLY A 86 0.41 11.08 -8.68
N ARG A 87 1.65 11.22 -9.16
CA ARG A 87 1.92 10.95 -10.57
C ARG A 87 1.77 9.47 -10.90
N ILE A 88 2.18 8.61 -9.98
CA ILE A 88 2.01 7.17 -10.18
C ILE A 88 0.52 6.83 -10.30
N ILE A 89 -0.28 7.37 -9.40
CA ILE A 89 -1.72 7.11 -9.45
C ILE A 89 -2.32 7.63 -10.74
N SER A 90 -1.90 8.81 -11.17
CA SER A 90 -2.42 9.40 -12.39
C SER A 90 -2.09 8.54 -13.61
N GLU A 91 -0.90 7.98 -13.61
CA GLU A 91 -0.47 7.23 -14.76
C GLU A 91 -1.13 5.85 -14.83
N ILE A 92 -1.23 5.18 -13.70
CA ILE A 92 -1.82 3.84 -13.66
C ILE A 92 -3.34 3.91 -13.73
N GLY A 93 -3.91 4.92 -13.11
CA GLY A 93 -5.35 5.04 -13.03
C GLY A 93 -5.84 4.84 -11.64
N PHE A 94 -6.77 5.70 -11.23
CA PHE A 94 -7.25 5.71 -9.86
C PHE A 94 -7.91 4.39 -9.48
N GLU A 95 -8.76 3.87 -10.37
CA GLU A 95 -9.47 2.64 -10.06
C GLU A 95 -8.52 1.46 -9.93
N GLU A 96 -7.52 1.40 -10.80
CA GLU A 96 -6.58 0.31 -10.77
C GLU A 96 -5.77 0.33 -9.49
N ILE A 97 -5.35 1.51 -9.08
CA ILE A 97 -4.56 1.65 -7.86
C ILE A 97 -5.42 1.30 -6.64
N THR A 98 -6.64 1.78 -6.60
CA THR A 98 -7.52 1.48 -5.48
C THR A 98 -7.74 -0.01 -5.35
N LYS A 99 -7.93 -0.69 -6.47
CA LYS A 99 -8.11 -2.12 -6.46
C LYS A 99 -6.87 -2.82 -5.93
N LYS A 100 -5.70 -2.35 -6.33
CA LYS A 100 -4.46 -2.95 -5.86
C LYS A 100 -4.28 -2.77 -4.37
N ILE A 101 -4.55 -1.58 -3.88
CA ILE A 101 -4.46 -1.31 -2.44
C ILE A 101 -5.40 -2.23 -1.68
N LYS A 102 -6.63 -2.33 -2.17
CA LYS A 102 -7.62 -3.16 -1.52
C LYS A 102 -7.18 -4.62 -1.48
N ASN A 103 -6.68 -5.13 -2.62
CA ASN A 103 -6.26 -6.51 -2.67
C ASN A 103 -5.09 -6.79 -1.73
N LEU A 104 -4.15 -5.87 -1.67
CA LEU A 104 -3.02 -6.05 -0.77
C LEU A 104 -3.45 -6.03 0.69
N THR A 105 -4.35 -5.15 1.03
CA THR A 105 -4.84 -5.04 2.40
C THR A 105 -5.58 -6.31 2.79
N ILE A 106 -6.48 -6.79 1.92
CA ILE A 106 -7.25 -7.98 2.20
C ILE A 106 -6.34 -9.20 2.30
N ALA A 107 -5.41 -9.33 1.37
CA ALA A 107 -4.53 -10.48 1.38
C ALA A 107 -3.72 -10.56 2.66
N SER A 108 -3.28 -9.42 3.15
CA SER A 108 -2.50 -9.36 4.37
C SER A 108 -3.29 -9.84 5.57
N THR A 109 -4.51 -9.34 5.70
CA THR A 109 -5.33 -9.71 6.84
C THR A 109 -5.90 -11.11 6.71
N ASP A 110 -6.28 -11.49 5.50
CA ASP A 110 -6.83 -12.82 5.26
C ASP A 110 -5.81 -13.90 5.55
N THR A 111 -4.58 -13.66 5.15
CA THR A 111 -3.56 -14.68 5.36
C THR A 111 -3.45 -15.03 6.82
N GLY A 112 -3.46 -14.02 7.66
CA GLY A 112 -3.40 -14.27 9.09
C GLY A 112 -4.61 -15.02 9.56
N ASP A 113 -5.78 -14.61 9.12
CA ASP A 113 -7.01 -15.27 9.50
C ASP A 113 -7.05 -16.72 9.04
N ASN A 114 -6.65 -16.92 7.80
CA ASN A 114 -6.67 -18.27 7.26
C ASN A 114 -5.81 -19.19 8.03
N GLU A 115 -4.66 -18.72 8.42
CA GLU A 115 -3.78 -19.56 9.19
C GLU A 115 -4.41 -19.92 10.50
N GLY A 116 -5.05 -18.98 11.13
CA GLY A 116 -5.72 -19.27 12.38
C GLY A 116 -6.83 -20.27 12.18
N LYS A 117 -7.53 -20.17 11.08
CA LYS A 117 -8.62 -21.09 10.87
C LYS A 117 -8.17 -22.46 10.52
N ASN A 118 -7.06 -22.57 9.88
CA ASN A 118 -6.61 -23.87 9.42
C ASN A 118 -6.12 -24.74 10.52
N GLU A 119 -5.98 -24.19 11.68
CA GLU A 119 -5.52 -25.02 12.74
C GLU A 119 -6.46 -25.98 13.26
#